data_d2fe38dc5df23f36417163c4621babfc
#
_entry.id   d2fe38dc5df23f36417163c4621babfc
#
_cell.length_a   1.000
_cell.length_b   1.000
_cell.length_c   1.000
_cell.angle_alpha   90.00
_cell.angle_beta   90.00
_cell.angle_gamma   90.00
#
_symmetry.space_group_name_H-M   'P 1'
#
loop_
_entity.id
_entity.type
_entity.pdbx_description
1 polymer ?
#
loop_
_entity_poly.entity_id
_entity_poly.type
_entity_poly.pdbx_seq_one_letter_code
_entity_poly.pdbx_strand_id
1 'polypeptide(L)'
;MRIITESGDDFRAMPANTKDYAGIKWIADYGSNFKKNIPTTDAVIILNNKHTGKHLCLIEGNFITQARTAATTALATKSILMGDETNRIAFIGCGAQTMPHLQFLLEVIDVKEISLYDKDMSKAYNFA
;
A
#
# COMPACT_ATOMS: atom_id res chain seq x y z
N MET A 1 -11.14 -11.56 7.78
CA MET A 1 -10.58 -12.80 8.39
C MET A 1 -9.06 -12.71 8.31
N ARG A 2 -8.38 -13.13 9.35
CA ARG A 2 -6.91 -13.18 9.43
C ARG A 2 -6.48 -14.56 9.92
N ILE A 3 -5.44 -15.11 9.31
CA ILE A 3 -4.81 -16.37 9.71
C ILE A 3 -3.38 -16.01 10.09
N ILE A 4 -2.97 -16.34 11.31
CA ILE A 4 -1.61 -16.12 11.79
C ILE A 4 -0.91 -17.48 11.80
N THR A 5 0.28 -17.54 11.19
CA THR A 5 1.11 -18.74 11.18
C THR A 5 1.87 -18.89 12.51
N GLU A 6 2.45 -20.04 12.75
CA GLU A 6 3.29 -20.29 13.93
C GLU A 6 4.52 -19.37 13.98
N SER A 7 5.02 -18.91 12.83
CA SER A 7 6.11 -17.94 12.72
C SER A 7 5.71 -16.50 12.98
N GLY A 8 4.40 -16.21 13.15
CA GLY A 8 3.88 -14.87 13.34
C GLY A 8 3.59 -14.11 12.04
N ASP A 9 3.87 -14.71 10.89
CA ASP A 9 3.46 -14.19 9.58
C ASP A 9 1.96 -14.34 9.39
N ASP A 10 1.33 -13.58 8.50
CA ASP A 10 -0.12 -13.65 8.39
C ASP A 10 -0.67 -13.68 6.95
N PHE A 11 -1.89 -14.19 6.87
CA PHE A 11 -2.76 -14.05 5.70
C PHE A 11 -4.02 -13.28 6.07
N ARG A 12 -4.46 -12.39 5.18
CA ARG A 12 -5.69 -11.61 5.36
C ARG A 12 -6.62 -11.75 4.16
N ALA A 13 -7.87 -12.09 4.45
CA ALA A 13 -8.96 -12.02 3.49
C ALA A 13 -9.66 -10.66 3.65
N MET A 14 -9.68 -9.88 2.58
CA MET A 14 -10.27 -8.54 2.55
C MET A 14 -11.39 -8.49 1.50
N PRO A 15 -12.60 -8.98 1.83
CA PRO A 15 -13.73 -8.92 0.92
C PRO A 15 -14.25 -7.50 0.79
N ALA A 16 -14.74 -7.16 -0.39
CA ALA A 16 -15.39 -5.90 -0.68
C ALA A 16 -16.42 -6.05 -1.80
N ASN A 17 -17.34 -5.11 -1.91
CA ASN A 17 -18.26 -5.02 -3.04
C ASN A 17 -18.51 -3.57 -3.44
N THR A 18 -18.90 -3.41 -4.70
CA THR A 18 -19.38 -2.17 -5.29
C THR A 18 -20.81 -2.37 -5.77
N LYS A 19 -21.33 -1.44 -6.58
CA LYS A 19 -22.66 -1.58 -7.20
C LYS A 19 -22.73 -2.86 -8.05
N ASP A 20 -21.74 -3.10 -8.89
CA ASP A 20 -21.78 -4.13 -9.94
C ASP A 20 -20.82 -5.31 -9.71
N TYR A 21 -19.84 -5.15 -8.82
CA TYR A 21 -18.79 -6.12 -8.57
C TYR A 21 -18.71 -6.53 -7.11
N ALA A 22 -18.29 -7.76 -6.88
CA ALA A 22 -17.84 -8.25 -5.59
C ALA A 22 -16.46 -8.88 -5.76
N GLY A 23 -15.67 -8.88 -4.71
CA GLY A 23 -14.34 -9.48 -4.79
C GLY A 23 -13.69 -9.67 -3.45
N ILE A 24 -12.56 -10.30 -3.48
CA ILE A 24 -11.73 -10.49 -2.29
C ILE A 24 -10.27 -10.26 -2.67
N LYS A 25 -9.57 -9.49 -1.86
CA LYS A 25 -8.11 -9.49 -1.87
C LYS A 25 -7.62 -10.48 -0.81
N TRP A 26 -6.84 -11.44 -1.24
CA TRP A 26 -6.07 -12.33 -0.39
C TRP A 26 -4.64 -11.84 -0.35
N ILE A 27 -4.14 -11.52 0.83
CA ILE A 27 -2.81 -10.95 1.03
C ILE A 27 -2.04 -11.76 2.06
N ALA A 28 -0.80 -12.08 1.74
CA ALA A 28 0.19 -12.66 2.63
C ALA A 28 1.17 -11.59 3.09
N ASP A 29 1.55 -11.61 4.37
CA ASP A 29 2.52 -10.69 4.94
C ASP A 29 3.56 -11.49 5.74
N TYR A 30 4.74 -11.65 5.14
CA TYR A 30 5.84 -12.48 5.61
C TYR A 30 7.09 -11.62 5.84
N GLY A 31 7.22 -11.07 7.04
CA GLY A 31 8.30 -10.17 7.40
C GLY A 31 9.70 -10.77 7.24
N SER A 32 9.85 -12.09 7.39
CA SER A 32 11.15 -12.77 7.24
C SER A 32 11.63 -12.91 5.79
N ASN A 33 10.75 -12.69 4.81
CA ASN A 33 11.08 -12.87 3.39
C ASN A 33 12.17 -11.94 2.89
N PHE A 34 12.34 -10.76 3.52
CA PHE A 34 13.42 -9.84 3.15
C PHE A 34 14.81 -10.50 3.19
N LYS A 35 15.03 -11.45 4.12
CA LYS A 35 16.29 -12.19 4.24
C LYS A 35 16.53 -13.17 3.09
N LYS A 36 15.47 -13.52 2.36
CA LYS A 36 15.48 -14.45 1.24
C LYS A 36 15.42 -13.73 -0.11
N ASN A 37 15.42 -12.40 -0.11
CA ASN A 37 15.20 -11.57 -1.30
C ASN A 37 13.87 -11.88 -2.02
N ILE A 38 12.84 -12.20 -1.24
CA ILE A 38 11.46 -12.44 -1.67
C ILE A 38 10.60 -11.28 -1.15
N PRO A 39 9.60 -10.80 -1.90
CA PRO A 39 8.68 -9.79 -1.40
C PRO A 39 8.07 -10.17 -0.05
N THR A 40 8.06 -9.23 0.88
CA THR A 40 7.47 -9.46 2.21
C THR A 40 5.95 -9.46 2.18
N THR A 41 5.37 -8.82 1.19
CA THR A 41 3.92 -8.78 0.98
C THR A 41 3.61 -9.28 -0.41
N ASP A 42 2.64 -10.17 -0.52
CA ASP A 42 2.13 -10.69 -1.78
C ASP A 42 0.60 -10.74 -1.76
N ALA A 43 -0.04 -10.36 -2.85
CA ALA A 43 -1.50 -10.24 -2.88
C ALA A 43 -2.08 -10.65 -4.23
N VAL A 44 -3.24 -11.31 -4.17
CA VAL A 44 -4.08 -11.60 -5.32
C VAL A 44 -5.50 -11.12 -5.07
N ILE A 45 -6.15 -10.64 -6.12
CA ILE A 45 -7.55 -10.21 -6.07
C ILE A 45 -8.37 -11.11 -6.99
N ILE A 46 -9.46 -11.64 -6.47
CA ILE A 46 -10.50 -12.32 -7.25
C ILE A 46 -11.64 -11.33 -7.44
N LEU A 47 -12.04 -11.07 -8.69
CA LEU A 47 -13.16 -10.21 -9.03
C LEU A 47 -14.31 -11.02 -9.59
N ASN A 48 -15.52 -10.73 -9.13
CA ASN A 48 -16.76 -11.39 -9.53
C ASN A 48 -17.79 -10.37 -10.04
N ASN A 49 -18.61 -10.79 -10.98
CA ASN A 49 -19.88 -10.11 -11.23
C ASN A 49 -20.83 -10.34 -10.05
N LYS A 50 -21.28 -9.26 -9.41
CA LYS A 50 -22.09 -9.34 -8.19
C LYS A 50 -23.48 -9.94 -8.42
N HIS A 51 -24.05 -9.73 -9.62
CA HIS A 51 -25.42 -10.16 -9.92
C HIS A 51 -25.51 -11.64 -10.30
N THR A 52 -24.43 -12.21 -10.83
CA THR A 52 -24.41 -13.61 -11.30
C THR A 52 -23.49 -14.50 -10.47
N GLY A 53 -22.63 -13.93 -9.62
CA GLY A 53 -21.57 -14.63 -8.90
C GLY A 53 -20.40 -15.09 -9.78
N LYS A 54 -20.48 -14.90 -11.11
CA LYS A 54 -19.47 -15.36 -12.04
C LYS A 54 -18.10 -14.72 -11.76
N HIS A 55 -17.05 -15.55 -11.72
CA HIS A 55 -15.67 -15.04 -11.67
C HIS A 55 -15.33 -14.36 -12.99
N LEU A 56 -14.75 -13.17 -12.88
CA LEU A 56 -14.36 -12.35 -14.03
C LEU A 56 -12.85 -12.44 -14.29
N CYS A 57 -12.05 -12.28 -13.26
CA CYS A 57 -10.60 -12.34 -13.38
C CYS A 57 -9.92 -12.56 -12.02
N LEU A 58 -8.65 -12.97 -12.13
CA LEU A 58 -7.64 -12.90 -11.08
C LEU A 58 -6.69 -11.76 -11.41
N ILE A 59 -6.38 -10.92 -10.44
CA ILE A 59 -5.55 -9.73 -10.63
C ILE A 59 -4.38 -9.81 -9.65
N GLU A 60 -3.16 -9.51 -10.12
CA GLU A 60 -2.02 -9.27 -9.25
C GLU A 60 -2.34 -8.06 -8.35
N GLY A 61 -2.19 -8.23 -7.03
CA GLY A 61 -2.71 -7.28 -6.06
C GLY A 61 -1.67 -6.35 -5.42
N ASN A 62 -0.38 -6.53 -5.68
CA ASN A 62 0.67 -5.79 -4.98
C ASN A 62 0.67 -4.30 -5.37
N PHE A 63 0.62 -4.01 -6.66
CA PHE A 63 0.52 -2.62 -7.14
C PHE A 63 -0.74 -1.93 -6.60
N ILE A 64 -1.91 -2.59 -6.68
CA ILE A 64 -3.17 -2.05 -6.16
C ILE A 64 -3.09 -1.83 -4.65
N THR A 65 -2.43 -2.74 -3.92
CA THR A 65 -2.22 -2.61 -2.47
C THR A 65 -1.38 -1.38 -2.14
N GLN A 66 -0.31 -1.12 -2.88
CA GLN A 66 0.54 0.06 -2.70
C GLN A 66 -0.22 1.35 -3.03
N ALA A 67 -0.81 1.43 -4.21
CA ALA A 67 -1.52 2.62 -4.69
C ALA A 67 -2.69 3.00 -3.77
N ARG A 68 -3.56 2.05 -3.37
CA ARG A 68 -4.69 2.36 -2.49
C ARG A 68 -4.25 2.79 -1.10
N THR A 69 -3.12 2.29 -0.62
CA THR A 69 -2.57 2.67 0.69
C THR A 69 -2.05 4.11 0.64
N ALA A 70 -1.31 4.43 -0.39
CA ALA A 70 -0.81 5.79 -0.65
C ALA A 70 -1.96 6.80 -0.85
N ALA A 71 -2.98 6.44 -1.64
CA ALA A 71 -4.17 7.28 -1.83
C ALA A 71 -4.91 7.56 -0.52
N THR A 72 -5.02 6.56 0.35
CA THR A 72 -5.66 6.74 1.68
C THR A 72 -4.86 7.73 2.54
N THR A 73 -3.53 7.62 2.53
CA THR A 73 -2.66 8.55 3.24
C THR A 73 -2.81 9.98 2.70
N ALA A 74 -2.79 10.14 1.39
CA ALA A 74 -2.93 11.46 0.76
C ALA A 74 -4.29 12.13 1.10
N LEU A 75 -5.39 11.37 1.04
CA LEU A 75 -6.72 11.85 1.41
C LEU A 75 -6.80 12.24 2.89
N ALA A 76 -6.23 11.42 3.78
CA ALA A 76 -6.17 11.71 5.21
C ALA A 76 -5.35 12.98 5.47
N THR A 77 -4.18 13.10 4.85
CA THR A 77 -3.32 14.29 4.97
C THR A 77 -4.04 15.54 4.51
N LYS A 78 -4.68 15.51 3.34
CA LYS A 78 -5.49 16.64 2.83
C LYS A 78 -6.58 17.04 3.81
N SER A 79 -7.25 16.07 4.43
CA SER A 79 -8.33 16.34 5.40
C SER A 79 -7.81 16.90 6.72
N ILE A 80 -6.63 16.45 7.18
CA ILE A 80 -6.01 16.92 8.43
C ILE A 80 -5.49 18.35 8.29
N LEU A 81 -4.88 18.68 7.15
CA LEU A 81 -4.33 20.01 6.91
C LEU A 81 -5.41 21.09 6.85
N MET A 82 -6.67 20.75 6.52
CA MET A 82 -7.82 21.70 6.53
C MET A 82 -7.54 23.06 5.88
N GLY A 83 -6.66 23.08 4.90
CA GLY A 83 -6.22 24.32 4.22
C GLY A 83 -4.94 24.95 4.79
N ASP A 84 -4.38 24.38 5.85
CA ASP A 84 -3.04 24.79 6.30
C ASP A 84 -1.99 24.43 5.26
N GLU A 85 -1.11 25.37 4.95
CA GLU A 85 -0.04 25.12 4.00
C GLU A 85 1.11 24.36 4.66
N THR A 86 1.42 23.17 4.13
CA THR A 86 2.69 22.50 4.40
C THR A 86 3.40 22.25 3.08
N ASN A 87 4.69 22.48 3.06
CA ASN A 87 5.51 22.27 1.87
C ASN A 87 6.71 21.36 2.15
N ARG A 88 6.73 20.75 3.34
CA ARG A 88 7.80 19.83 3.77
C ARG A 88 7.21 18.51 4.22
N ILE A 89 7.79 17.43 3.76
CA ILE A 89 7.44 16.07 4.18
C ILE A 89 8.69 15.30 4.59
N ALA A 90 8.54 14.37 5.51
CA ALA A 90 9.60 13.48 5.92
C ALA A 90 9.14 12.03 5.77
N PHE A 91 10.00 11.19 5.19
CA PHE A 91 9.80 9.75 5.16
C PHE A 91 10.76 9.08 6.15
N ILE A 92 10.20 8.29 7.05
CA ILE A 92 10.94 7.42 7.97
C ILE A 92 10.74 5.99 7.48
N GLY A 93 11.73 5.47 6.77
CA GLY A 93 11.69 4.24 6.00
C GLY A 93 11.57 4.50 4.49
N CYS A 94 12.56 4.04 3.70
CA CYS A 94 12.65 4.22 2.25
C CYS A 94 12.42 2.86 1.55
N GLY A 95 11.28 2.22 1.85
CA GLY A 95 10.88 0.92 1.30
C GLY A 95 9.91 1.04 0.10
N ALA A 96 9.29 -0.09 -0.26
CA ALA A 96 8.38 -0.20 -1.42
C ALA A 96 7.18 0.76 -1.39
N GLN A 97 6.77 1.22 -0.20
CA GLN A 97 5.64 2.14 -0.04
C GLN A 97 6.03 3.62 -0.23
N THR A 98 7.32 3.97 -0.16
CA THR A 98 7.76 5.38 -0.14
C THR A 98 7.44 6.10 -1.44
N MET A 99 7.80 5.51 -2.59
CA MET A 99 7.52 6.11 -3.89
C MET A 99 6.01 6.29 -4.18
N PRO A 100 5.16 5.27 -3.99
CA PRO A 100 3.71 5.46 -4.13
C PRO A 100 3.16 6.57 -3.22
N HIS A 101 3.59 6.63 -1.95
CA HIS A 101 3.12 7.68 -1.04
C HIS A 101 3.58 9.07 -1.49
N LEU A 102 4.83 9.22 -1.95
CA LEU A 102 5.30 10.48 -2.50
C LEU A 102 4.44 10.92 -3.69
N GLN A 103 4.22 10.03 -4.65
CA GLN A 103 3.42 10.34 -5.85
C GLN A 103 2.02 10.83 -5.49
N PHE A 104 1.31 10.15 -4.59
CA PHE A 104 -0.03 10.56 -4.19
C PHE A 104 -0.06 11.81 -3.30
N LEU A 105 0.97 12.04 -2.48
CA LEU A 105 1.08 13.27 -1.67
C LEU A 105 1.32 14.50 -2.54
N LEU A 106 2.11 14.39 -3.61
CA LEU A 106 2.33 15.47 -4.58
C LEU A 106 1.04 15.95 -5.27
N GLU A 107 0.00 15.11 -5.33
CA GLU A 107 -1.32 15.49 -5.87
C GLU A 107 -2.14 16.36 -4.90
N VAL A 108 -1.76 16.42 -3.62
CA VAL A 108 -2.57 17.08 -2.58
C VAL A 108 -1.80 18.12 -1.77
N ILE A 109 -0.47 18.16 -1.88
CA ILE A 109 0.43 19.06 -1.17
C ILE A 109 1.43 19.66 -2.18
N ASP A 110 1.66 20.97 -2.10
CA ASP A 110 2.75 21.63 -2.83
C ASP A 110 4.09 21.39 -2.10
N VAL A 111 4.69 20.22 -2.35
CA VAL A 111 5.92 19.79 -1.67
C VAL A 111 7.13 20.52 -2.26
N LYS A 112 7.91 21.19 -1.39
CA LYS A 112 9.16 21.89 -1.74
C LYS A 112 10.40 21.23 -1.15
N GLU A 113 10.21 20.48 -0.08
CA GLU A 113 11.31 19.84 0.64
C GLU A 113 10.92 18.42 1.08
N ILE A 114 11.80 17.47 0.86
CA ILE A 114 11.63 16.08 1.27
C ILE A 114 12.82 15.68 2.12
N SER A 115 12.55 15.24 3.35
CA SER A 115 13.55 14.65 4.23
C SER A 115 13.41 13.13 4.23
N LEU A 116 14.53 12.43 4.08
CA LEU A 116 14.56 10.97 4.00
C LEU A 116 15.40 10.38 5.12
N TYR A 117 14.88 9.37 5.78
CA TYR A 117 15.61 8.58 6.75
C TYR A 117 15.28 7.09 6.59
N ASP A 118 16.26 6.23 6.61
CA ASP A 118 16.12 4.77 6.76
C ASP A 118 17.23 4.26 7.68
N LYS A 119 16.97 3.19 8.43
CA LYS A 119 18.02 2.52 9.22
C LYS A 119 19.17 2.02 8.36
N ASP A 120 18.89 1.68 7.11
CA ASP A 120 19.86 1.42 6.05
C ASP A 120 19.92 2.68 5.17
N MET A 121 20.84 3.57 5.47
CA MET A 121 20.98 4.86 4.77
C MET A 121 21.21 4.71 3.26
N SER A 122 21.71 3.56 2.80
CA SER A 122 21.84 3.32 1.36
C SER A 122 20.50 3.37 0.63
N LYS A 123 19.41 2.95 1.28
CA LYS A 123 18.04 3.05 0.72
C LYS A 123 17.57 4.50 0.60
N ALA A 124 17.88 5.34 1.59
CA ALA A 124 17.55 6.75 1.53
C ALA A 124 18.32 7.45 0.40
N TYR A 125 19.61 7.17 0.24
CA TYR A 125 20.41 7.71 -0.85
C TYR A 125 19.97 7.24 -2.24
N ASN A 126 19.57 5.96 -2.36
CA ASN A 126 19.08 5.42 -3.64
C ASN A 126 17.69 5.94 -4.01
N PHE A 127 16.94 6.45 -3.03
CA PHE A 127 15.61 7.02 -3.26
C PHE A 127 15.70 8.50 -3.67
N ALA A 128 16.70 9.24 -3.18
CA ALA A 128 16.91 10.67 -3.45
C ALA A 128 17.36 10.93 -4.88
#